data_877b4d581882fad28aeaa2bfad249aa1
#
_entry.id   877b4d581882fad28aeaa2bfad249aa1
#
_cell.length_a   1.000
_cell.length_b   1.000
_cell.length_c   1.000
_cell.angle_alpha   90.00
_cell.angle_beta   90.00
_cell.angle_gamma   90.00
#
_symmetry.space_group_name_H-M   'P 1'
#
loop_
_entity.id
_entity.type
_entity.pdbx_description
1 polymer ?
#
loop_
_entity_poly.entity_id
_entity_poly.type
_entity_poly.pdbx_seq_one_letter_code
_entity_poly.pdbx_strand_id
1 'polypeptide(L)'
;MSIFNNESVLAWLKYFSDNTHIDLTSVRILDVTGDNKNLMPTVQGNRSVLVFTDGNHPEIFYNMWDNGMGDCEVWYNEGSEPQGPMKHNLLSEMIDRGVNVSAAMLIENPHYHTCYRTGLDNSSFSPGSIRYVAPEIRAVILNKLHLNENENICVVSGESIAVEAAIAVRRGQVVAVEYKDGDHQTMEENLLRFGLRNVLIVDDMESYSHRWPVPDAAFLVASDKLDLELKTLVRVNPRIRVVIYTLEFSYMSRIPGMLWENGIRPLEIMQMEVSKVGRHDEIEVQPAPWIFSGQAGIE
;
A
#
# COMPACT_ATOMS: atom_id res chain seq x y z
N MET A 1 -14.11 -0.43 -15.66
CA MET A 1 -13.96 0.78 -16.50
C MET A 1 -14.63 1.90 -15.75
N SER A 2 -13.95 3.01 -15.43
CA SER A 2 -14.55 4.10 -14.64
C SER A 2 -15.84 4.61 -15.29
N ILE A 3 -16.86 4.85 -14.46
CA ILE A 3 -18.12 5.46 -14.88
C ILE A 3 -17.91 6.96 -15.17
N PHE A 4 -16.87 7.55 -14.56
CA PHE A 4 -16.54 8.96 -14.66
C PHE A 4 -15.43 9.18 -15.70
N ASN A 5 -15.73 9.96 -16.71
CA ASN A 5 -14.78 10.41 -17.73
C ASN A 5 -14.21 11.80 -17.38
N ASN A 6 -13.27 12.30 -18.17
CA ASN A 6 -12.66 13.60 -17.94
C ASN A 6 -13.66 14.77 -17.91
N GLU A 7 -14.72 14.71 -18.72
CA GLU A 7 -15.75 15.74 -18.78
C GLU A 7 -16.58 15.72 -17.49
N SER A 8 -16.97 14.52 -17.02
CA SER A 8 -17.67 14.36 -15.73
C SER A 8 -16.82 14.87 -14.57
N VAL A 9 -15.52 14.55 -14.55
CA VAL A 9 -14.60 15.04 -13.51
C VAL A 9 -14.53 16.57 -13.50
N LEU A 10 -14.41 17.20 -14.65
CA LEU A 10 -14.40 18.67 -14.77
C LEU A 10 -15.73 19.29 -14.32
N ALA A 11 -16.87 18.68 -14.68
CA ALA A 11 -18.18 19.13 -14.26
C ALA A 11 -18.32 19.07 -12.73
N TRP A 12 -17.88 17.98 -12.10
CA TRP A 12 -17.87 17.84 -10.65
C TRP A 12 -16.92 18.80 -9.95
N LEU A 13 -15.71 19.02 -10.46
CA LEU A 13 -14.78 20.02 -9.94
C LEU A 13 -15.41 21.42 -9.95
N LYS A 14 -16.05 21.79 -11.06
CA LYS A 14 -16.76 23.07 -11.17
C LYS A 14 -17.90 23.14 -10.17
N TYR A 15 -18.72 22.09 -10.05
CA TYR A 15 -19.85 22.05 -9.13
C TYR A 15 -19.40 22.25 -7.67
N PHE A 16 -18.34 21.55 -7.23
CA PHE A 16 -17.80 21.74 -5.89
C PHE A 16 -17.14 23.11 -5.70
N SER A 17 -16.43 23.63 -6.73
CA SER A 17 -15.87 24.98 -6.69
C SER A 17 -16.92 26.07 -6.48
N ASP A 18 -18.05 25.93 -7.16
CA ASP A 18 -19.15 26.93 -7.10
C ASP A 18 -19.93 26.87 -5.77
N ASN A 19 -19.83 25.76 -5.02
CA ASN A 19 -20.65 25.49 -3.83
C ASN A 19 -19.86 25.30 -2.53
N THR A 20 -18.52 25.31 -2.58
CA THR A 20 -17.65 25.19 -1.40
C THR A 20 -16.58 26.27 -1.38
N HIS A 21 -15.89 26.43 -0.26
CA HIS A 21 -14.74 27.32 -0.12
C HIS A 21 -13.40 26.58 -0.19
N ILE A 22 -13.42 25.33 -0.61
CA ILE A 22 -12.23 24.48 -0.65
C ILE A 22 -11.35 24.87 -1.84
N ASP A 23 -10.04 24.97 -1.59
CA ASP A 23 -9.05 25.19 -2.65
C ASP A 23 -8.87 23.93 -3.49
N LEU A 24 -9.50 23.90 -4.65
CA LEU A 24 -9.46 22.77 -5.56
C LEU A 24 -8.08 22.56 -6.22
N THR A 25 -7.15 23.51 -6.12
CA THR A 25 -5.81 23.33 -6.68
C THR A 25 -4.98 22.30 -5.92
N SER A 26 -5.36 22.03 -4.66
CA SER A 26 -4.72 21.05 -3.77
C SER A 26 -5.52 19.75 -3.60
N VAL A 27 -6.66 19.62 -4.27
CA VAL A 27 -7.53 18.44 -4.16
C VAL A 27 -6.91 17.22 -4.82
N ARG A 28 -6.81 16.12 -4.07
CA ARG A 28 -6.50 14.82 -4.63
C ARG A 28 -7.76 14.19 -5.23
N ILE A 29 -7.68 13.70 -6.46
CA ILE A 29 -8.80 13.01 -7.12
C ILE A 29 -8.59 11.51 -6.97
N LEU A 30 -9.64 10.80 -6.55
CA LEU A 30 -9.66 9.36 -6.37
C LEU A 30 -10.96 8.77 -6.94
N ASP A 31 -10.83 7.83 -7.86
CA ASP A 31 -11.94 7.05 -8.38
C ASP A 31 -11.90 5.65 -7.75
N VAL A 32 -12.90 5.32 -6.92
CA VAL A 32 -13.04 4.03 -6.25
C VAL A 32 -14.06 3.10 -6.92
N THR A 33 -14.52 3.43 -8.13
CA THR A 33 -15.42 2.57 -8.91
C THR A 33 -14.74 1.30 -9.45
N GLY A 34 -13.49 1.09 -9.18
CA GLY A 34 -12.73 -0.13 -9.49
C GLY A 34 -12.13 -0.74 -8.23
N ASP A 35 -11.72 -2.00 -8.34
CA ASP A 35 -11.38 -2.85 -7.18
C ASP A 35 -10.06 -2.52 -6.44
N ASN A 36 -9.21 -1.66 -6.98
CA ASN A 36 -7.83 -1.50 -6.49
C ASN A 36 -7.51 -0.09 -6.00
N LYS A 37 -8.43 0.56 -5.29
CA LYS A 37 -8.22 1.94 -4.83
C LYS A 37 -8.21 2.05 -3.31
N ASN A 38 -7.16 2.61 -2.78
CA ASN A 38 -6.95 2.80 -1.35
C ASN A 38 -7.60 4.10 -0.87
N LEU A 39 -8.90 4.07 -0.58
CA LEU A 39 -9.65 5.24 -0.11
C LEU A 39 -9.11 5.74 1.23
N MET A 40 -9.02 4.86 2.23
CA MET A 40 -8.65 5.23 3.60
C MET A 40 -7.29 5.93 3.67
N PRO A 41 -6.19 5.33 3.18
CA PRO A 41 -4.88 5.98 3.21
C PRO A 41 -4.83 7.25 2.35
N THR A 42 -5.65 7.34 1.30
CA THR A 42 -5.71 8.56 0.48
C THR A 42 -6.34 9.71 1.24
N VAL A 43 -7.46 9.47 1.95
CA VAL A 43 -8.11 10.50 2.76
C VAL A 43 -7.27 10.86 3.99
N GLN A 44 -6.67 9.87 4.65
CA GLN A 44 -5.78 10.10 5.79
C GLN A 44 -4.53 10.92 5.41
N GLY A 45 -4.01 10.74 4.20
CA GLY A 45 -2.81 11.41 3.72
C GLY A 45 -3.02 12.76 3.03
N ASN A 46 -4.26 13.21 2.85
CA ASN A 46 -4.55 14.46 2.13
C ASN A 46 -5.63 15.27 2.84
N ARG A 47 -5.46 16.60 2.82
CA ARG A 47 -6.43 17.54 3.39
C ARG A 47 -7.77 17.46 2.66
N SER A 48 -7.75 17.46 1.34
CA SER A 48 -8.95 17.48 0.53
C SER A 48 -8.88 16.41 -0.56
N VAL A 49 -9.91 15.57 -0.63
CA VAL A 49 -10.00 14.46 -1.60
C VAL A 49 -11.35 14.48 -2.29
N LEU A 50 -11.34 14.55 -3.62
CA LEU A 50 -12.54 14.34 -4.44
C LEU A 50 -12.63 12.85 -4.78
N VAL A 51 -13.63 12.17 -4.25
CA VAL A 51 -13.86 10.75 -4.41
C VAL A 51 -15.03 10.51 -5.35
N PHE A 52 -14.81 9.66 -6.35
CA PHE A 52 -15.88 9.10 -7.19
C PHE A 52 -16.14 7.67 -6.74
N THR A 53 -17.41 7.35 -6.49
CA THR A 53 -17.86 6.03 -6.04
C THR A 53 -19.08 5.55 -6.82
N ASP A 54 -19.43 4.29 -6.65
CA ASP A 54 -20.61 3.65 -7.23
C ASP A 54 -21.38 2.84 -6.18
N GLY A 55 -22.47 2.19 -6.61
CA GLY A 55 -23.29 1.36 -5.71
C GLY A 55 -22.61 0.11 -5.16
N ASN A 56 -21.36 -0.19 -5.54
CA ASN A 56 -20.60 -1.34 -5.02
C ASN A 56 -19.95 -1.05 -3.67
N HIS A 57 -20.01 0.20 -3.20
CA HIS A 57 -19.44 0.63 -1.93
C HIS A 57 -20.52 1.25 -1.01
N PRO A 58 -21.61 0.53 -0.68
CA PRO A 58 -22.73 1.11 0.08
C PRO A 58 -22.33 1.58 1.47
N GLU A 59 -21.32 0.93 2.10
CA GLU A 59 -20.87 1.22 3.46
C GLU A 59 -19.66 2.17 3.51
N ILE A 60 -19.46 2.99 2.47
CA ILE A 60 -18.26 3.84 2.35
C ILE A 60 -18.09 4.78 3.55
N PHE A 61 -19.18 5.36 4.06
CA PHE A 61 -19.13 6.28 5.21
C PHE A 61 -18.82 5.55 6.51
N TYR A 62 -19.44 4.38 6.73
CA TYR A 62 -19.16 3.54 7.89
C TYR A 62 -17.68 3.10 7.90
N ASN A 63 -17.18 2.62 6.78
CA ASN A 63 -15.78 2.18 6.66
C ASN A 63 -14.77 3.31 6.92
N MET A 64 -15.07 4.53 6.48
CA MET A 64 -14.25 5.69 6.78
C MET A 64 -14.30 6.06 8.27
N TRP A 65 -15.49 6.02 8.88
CA TRP A 65 -15.66 6.30 10.29
C TRP A 65 -14.93 5.29 11.18
N ASP A 66 -15.03 3.99 10.86
CA ASP A 66 -14.35 2.91 11.56
C ASP A 66 -12.80 3.05 11.49
N ASN A 67 -12.30 3.69 10.43
CA ASN A 67 -10.90 4.06 10.26
C ASN A 67 -10.53 5.43 10.87
N GLY A 68 -11.33 5.94 11.80
CA GLY A 68 -11.01 7.13 12.60
C GLY A 68 -11.23 8.47 11.89
N MET A 69 -12.00 8.51 10.78
CA MET A 69 -12.23 9.71 9.99
C MET A 69 -13.56 10.42 10.31
N GLY A 70 -14.11 10.19 11.50
CA GLY A 70 -15.42 10.74 11.91
C GLY A 70 -15.53 12.27 11.85
N ASP A 71 -14.43 12.98 12.04
CA ASP A 71 -14.34 14.44 12.03
C ASP A 71 -14.17 15.04 10.62
N CYS A 72 -14.14 14.21 9.57
CA CYS A 72 -14.08 14.70 8.20
C CYS A 72 -15.41 15.37 7.81
N GLU A 73 -15.33 16.49 7.11
CA GLU A 73 -16.46 17.12 6.46
C GLU A 73 -16.64 16.50 5.07
N VAL A 74 -17.89 16.19 4.70
CA VAL A 74 -18.22 15.54 3.43
C VAL A 74 -19.29 16.34 2.71
N TRP A 75 -18.96 16.87 1.55
CA TRP A 75 -19.90 17.41 0.57
C TRP A 75 -20.12 16.38 -0.51
N TYR A 76 -21.35 15.99 -0.78
CA TYR A 76 -21.62 14.97 -1.79
C TYR A 76 -22.91 15.20 -2.55
N ASN A 77 -22.96 14.61 -3.72
CA ASN A 77 -24.15 14.48 -4.53
C ASN A 77 -24.14 13.16 -5.31
N GLU A 78 -25.31 12.62 -5.52
CA GLU A 78 -25.53 11.35 -6.21
C GLU A 78 -25.75 11.57 -7.71
N GLY A 79 -25.34 10.59 -8.53
CA GLY A 79 -25.43 10.61 -9.99
C GLY A 79 -24.06 10.55 -10.66
N SER A 80 -24.07 10.35 -11.96
CA SER A 80 -22.87 10.41 -12.82
C SER A 80 -22.46 11.84 -13.18
N GLU A 81 -23.40 12.78 -13.05
CA GLU A 81 -23.22 14.21 -13.29
C GLU A 81 -23.84 15.03 -12.15
N PRO A 82 -23.31 16.23 -11.84
CA PRO A 82 -23.82 17.04 -10.74
C PRO A 82 -25.24 17.56 -11.05
N GLN A 83 -26.19 17.23 -10.19
CA GLN A 83 -27.58 17.64 -10.32
C GLN A 83 -28.19 17.98 -8.95
N GLY A 84 -28.93 19.09 -8.87
CA GLY A 84 -29.66 19.48 -7.68
C GLY A 84 -28.76 19.99 -6.54
N PRO A 85 -29.30 20.09 -5.31
CA PRO A 85 -28.59 20.65 -4.17
C PRO A 85 -27.51 19.70 -3.63
N MET A 86 -26.38 20.27 -3.26
CA MET A 86 -25.32 19.56 -2.56
C MET A 86 -25.71 19.20 -1.13
N LYS A 87 -25.39 17.98 -0.72
CA LYS A 87 -25.55 17.52 0.66
C LYS A 87 -24.24 17.75 1.41
N HIS A 88 -24.28 18.17 2.66
CA HIS A 88 -23.12 18.44 3.50
C HIS A 88 -23.35 17.96 4.94
N ASN A 89 -22.45 17.18 5.50
CA ASN A 89 -22.50 16.67 6.86
C ASN A 89 -21.09 16.32 7.37
N LEU A 90 -20.93 16.20 8.69
CA LEU A 90 -19.81 15.46 9.26
C LEU A 90 -19.96 13.97 8.96
N LEU A 91 -18.82 13.31 8.74
CA LEU A 91 -18.82 11.88 8.43
C LEU A 91 -19.47 11.04 9.54
N SER A 92 -19.23 11.37 10.81
CA SER A 92 -19.86 10.73 11.97
C SER A 92 -21.39 10.78 11.99
N GLU A 93 -22.00 11.71 11.25
CA GLU A 93 -23.46 11.83 11.11
C GLU A 93 -24.02 11.03 9.92
N MET A 94 -23.14 10.37 9.17
CA MET A 94 -23.48 9.69 7.91
C MET A 94 -23.31 8.16 7.97
N ILE A 95 -22.88 7.61 9.09
CA ILE A 95 -22.51 6.19 9.24
C ILE A 95 -23.63 5.21 8.86
N ASP A 96 -24.88 5.59 9.09
CA ASP A 96 -26.06 4.77 8.75
C ASP A 96 -26.58 5.03 7.32
N ARG A 97 -25.89 5.89 6.55
CA ARG A 97 -26.29 6.22 5.18
C ARG A 97 -25.53 5.34 4.19
N GLY A 98 -26.27 4.65 3.32
CA GLY A 98 -25.70 3.92 2.22
C GLY A 98 -25.59 4.75 0.95
N VAL A 99 -24.53 4.57 0.18
CA VAL A 99 -24.39 5.08 -1.18
C VAL A 99 -24.61 3.90 -2.14
N ASN A 100 -25.82 3.84 -2.71
CA ASN A 100 -26.24 2.70 -3.56
C ASN A 100 -26.24 3.02 -5.06
N VAL A 101 -25.74 4.19 -5.41
CA VAL A 101 -25.66 4.71 -6.79
C VAL A 101 -24.32 5.41 -6.99
N SER A 102 -24.01 5.75 -8.25
CA SER A 102 -22.84 6.58 -8.53
C SER A 102 -22.94 7.91 -7.78
N ALA A 103 -21.86 8.34 -7.17
CA ALA A 103 -21.77 9.60 -6.45
C ALA A 103 -20.38 10.21 -6.52
N ALA A 104 -20.32 11.54 -6.42
CA ALA A 104 -19.09 12.26 -6.18
C ALA A 104 -19.15 12.92 -4.80
N MET A 105 -18.06 12.82 -4.06
CA MET A 105 -17.94 13.41 -2.73
C MET A 105 -16.61 14.12 -2.56
N LEU A 106 -16.65 15.35 -2.07
CA LEU A 106 -15.50 16.13 -1.66
C LEU A 106 -15.35 15.97 -0.15
N ILE A 107 -14.22 15.44 0.29
CA ILE A 107 -13.93 15.13 1.69
C ILE A 107 -12.82 16.07 2.15
N GLU A 108 -13.05 16.80 3.23
CA GLU A 108 -12.02 17.56 3.93
C GLU A 108 -11.68 16.89 5.25
N ASN A 109 -10.39 16.50 5.38
CA ASN A 109 -9.86 15.88 6.57
C ASN A 109 -9.08 16.90 7.40
N PRO A 110 -9.57 17.35 8.57
CA PRO A 110 -8.87 18.30 9.42
C PRO A 110 -7.62 17.74 10.09
N HIS A 111 -7.54 16.40 10.18
CA HIS A 111 -6.45 15.66 10.84
C HIS A 111 -5.55 14.92 9.86
N TYR A 112 -5.45 15.40 8.61
CA TYR A 112 -4.61 14.76 7.61
C TYR A 112 -3.13 14.76 8.01
N HIS A 113 -2.47 13.66 7.70
CA HIS A 113 -1.03 13.53 7.90
C HIS A 113 -0.33 13.69 6.54
N THR A 114 0.38 14.81 6.33
CA THR A 114 1.06 15.14 5.07
C THR A 114 2.13 14.14 4.62
N CYS A 115 2.46 13.18 5.46
CA CYS A 115 3.35 12.09 5.13
C CYS A 115 2.77 10.78 5.67
N TYR A 116 2.31 9.89 4.81
CA TYR A 116 2.43 8.48 5.11
C TYR A 116 3.94 8.22 5.22
N ARG A 117 4.42 8.22 6.44
CA ARG A 117 5.84 7.94 6.70
C ARG A 117 6.03 6.45 6.48
N THR A 118 7.01 6.10 5.66
CA THR A 118 7.56 4.75 5.65
C THR A 118 8.12 4.46 7.04
N GLY A 119 8.01 3.22 7.50
CA GLY A 119 8.41 2.85 8.85
C GLY A 119 7.31 3.14 9.88
N LEU A 120 6.09 2.70 9.61
CA LEU A 120 4.97 2.76 10.54
C LEU A 120 5.31 2.02 11.84
N ASP A 121 4.80 2.49 12.98
CA ASP A 121 5.01 1.81 14.25
C ASP A 121 4.46 0.36 14.19
N ASN A 122 5.21 -0.59 14.76
CA ASN A 122 4.81 -2.00 14.77
C ASN A 122 3.48 -2.24 15.49
N SER A 123 3.10 -1.39 16.45
CA SER A 123 1.80 -1.44 17.13
C SER A 123 0.61 -1.13 16.21
N SER A 124 0.87 -0.56 15.03
CA SER A 124 -0.15 -0.29 14.02
C SER A 124 -0.61 -1.55 13.29
N PHE A 125 0.12 -2.66 13.38
CA PHE A 125 -0.17 -3.90 12.69
C PHE A 125 -0.83 -4.93 13.62
N SER A 126 -1.66 -5.80 13.07
CA SER A 126 -2.09 -7.03 13.75
C SER A 126 -0.90 -7.98 13.88
N PRO A 127 -0.68 -8.61 15.04
CA PRO A 127 0.47 -9.50 15.24
C PRO A 127 0.32 -10.80 14.43
N GLY A 128 1.33 -11.13 13.63
CA GLY A 128 1.40 -12.35 12.81
C GLY A 128 2.39 -13.39 13.36
N SER A 129 2.55 -14.49 12.64
CA SER A 129 3.51 -15.55 12.96
C SER A 129 4.95 -15.13 12.65
N ILE A 130 5.16 -14.22 11.69
CA ILE A 130 6.47 -13.67 11.33
C ILE A 130 6.71 -12.41 12.18
N ARG A 131 7.92 -12.25 12.68
CA ARG A 131 8.31 -11.04 13.39
C ARG A 131 8.39 -9.88 12.42
N TYR A 132 7.71 -8.80 12.74
CA TYR A 132 7.78 -7.58 11.94
C TYR A 132 9.22 -7.06 11.84
N VAL A 133 9.57 -6.61 10.66
CA VAL A 133 10.79 -5.85 10.43
C VAL A 133 10.68 -4.53 11.19
N ALA A 134 11.75 -4.10 11.88
CA ALA A 134 11.73 -2.84 12.63
C ALA A 134 11.38 -1.65 11.71
N PRO A 135 10.66 -0.63 12.21
CA PRO A 135 10.21 0.51 11.42
C PRO A 135 11.31 1.19 10.60
N GLU A 136 12.48 1.38 11.19
CA GLU A 136 13.63 2.03 10.55
C GLU A 136 14.17 1.17 9.41
N ILE A 137 14.22 -0.14 9.61
CA ILE A 137 14.68 -1.10 8.59
C ILE A 137 13.68 -1.15 7.45
N ARG A 138 12.36 -1.15 7.72
CA ARG A 138 11.33 -1.07 6.69
C ARG A 138 11.47 0.18 5.83
N ALA A 139 11.69 1.34 6.46
CA ALA A 139 11.88 2.58 5.73
C ALA A 139 13.06 2.52 4.75
N VAL A 140 14.16 1.86 5.16
CA VAL A 140 15.31 1.65 4.27
C VAL A 140 15.00 0.66 3.17
N ILE A 141 14.34 -0.47 3.47
CA ILE A 141 13.93 -1.46 2.46
C ILE A 141 13.05 -0.81 1.39
N LEU A 142 12.03 -0.06 1.79
CA LEU A 142 11.14 0.63 0.86
C LEU A 142 11.87 1.70 0.02
N ASN A 143 12.84 2.39 0.61
CA ASN A 143 13.70 3.31 -0.13
C ASN A 143 14.54 2.57 -1.19
N LYS A 144 15.11 1.40 -0.85
CA LYS A 144 15.91 0.58 -1.79
C LYS A 144 15.07 -0.05 -2.91
N LEU A 145 13.79 -0.26 -2.69
CA LEU A 145 12.85 -0.71 -3.73
C LEU A 145 12.58 0.36 -4.79
N HIS A 146 12.83 1.66 -4.49
CA HIS A 146 12.61 2.80 -5.38
C HIS A 146 11.20 2.79 -6.02
N LEU A 147 10.19 2.52 -5.23
CA LEU A 147 8.81 2.40 -5.70
C LEU A 147 8.25 3.75 -6.14
N ASN A 148 7.49 3.74 -7.22
CA ASN A 148 6.61 4.84 -7.59
C ASN A 148 5.13 4.43 -7.54
N GLU A 149 4.22 5.38 -7.61
CA GLU A 149 2.78 5.14 -7.38
C GLU A 149 2.10 4.22 -8.41
N ASN A 150 2.71 3.99 -9.57
CA ASN A 150 2.14 3.18 -10.67
C ASN A 150 2.74 1.78 -10.77
N GLU A 151 3.78 1.48 -9.99
CA GLU A 151 4.49 0.20 -10.08
C GLU A 151 3.78 -0.92 -9.34
N ASN A 152 4.00 -2.13 -9.82
CA ASN A 152 3.59 -3.34 -9.12
C ASN A 152 4.77 -3.93 -8.37
N ILE A 153 4.51 -4.51 -7.21
CA ILE A 153 5.53 -5.14 -6.38
C ILE A 153 5.10 -6.54 -5.94
N CYS A 154 6.06 -7.47 -5.93
CA CYS A 154 5.91 -8.76 -5.28
C CYS A 154 6.60 -8.71 -3.91
N VAL A 155 5.92 -9.15 -2.86
CA VAL A 155 6.45 -9.22 -1.49
C VAL A 155 6.32 -10.64 -1.00
N VAL A 156 7.43 -11.26 -0.64
CA VAL A 156 7.47 -12.65 -0.17
C VAL A 156 7.79 -12.68 1.32
N SER A 157 6.85 -13.21 2.09
CA SER A 157 6.94 -13.36 3.56
C SER A 157 7.28 -12.04 4.28
N GLY A 158 6.62 -10.96 3.87
CA GLY A 158 6.92 -9.61 4.35
C GLY A 158 5.69 -8.78 4.65
N GLU A 159 4.77 -9.25 5.50
CA GLU A 159 3.48 -8.62 5.81
C GLU A 159 3.54 -7.09 5.96
N SER A 160 4.40 -6.60 6.86
CA SER A 160 4.51 -5.16 7.12
C SER A 160 5.11 -4.37 5.94
N ILE A 161 5.99 -5.00 5.15
CA ILE A 161 6.51 -4.42 3.91
C ILE A 161 5.40 -4.37 2.86
N ALA A 162 4.59 -5.43 2.73
CA ALA A 162 3.48 -5.48 1.78
C ALA A 162 2.45 -4.37 2.05
N VAL A 163 2.10 -4.14 3.32
CA VAL A 163 1.20 -3.07 3.73
C VAL A 163 1.76 -1.69 3.37
N GLU A 164 3.00 -1.39 3.77
CA GLU A 164 3.61 -0.09 3.47
C GLU A 164 3.88 0.11 1.97
N ALA A 165 4.24 -0.96 1.24
CA ALA A 165 4.36 -0.92 -0.21
C ALA A 165 3.01 -0.62 -0.88
N ALA A 166 1.91 -1.25 -0.40
CA ALA A 166 0.57 -1.00 -0.92
C ALA A 166 0.11 0.46 -0.72
N ILE A 167 0.51 1.08 0.38
CA ILE A 167 0.30 2.51 0.61
C ILE A 167 1.11 3.36 -0.38
N ALA A 168 2.34 2.95 -0.69
CA ALA A 168 3.22 3.68 -1.60
C ALA A 168 2.78 3.57 -3.07
N VAL A 169 2.45 2.36 -3.54
CA VAL A 169 2.05 2.09 -4.94
C VAL A 169 0.54 2.32 -5.13
N ARG A 170 0.09 3.55 -4.98
CA ARG A 170 -1.34 3.92 -4.92
C ARG A 170 -2.15 3.55 -6.16
N ARG A 171 -1.53 3.43 -7.33
CA ARG A 171 -2.14 3.08 -8.62
C ARG A 171 -1.68 1.72 -9.11
N GLY A 172 -0.65 1.16 -8.50
CA GLY A 172 -0.14 -0.18 -8.75
C GLY A 172 -0.74 -1.20 -7.81
N GLN A 173 -0.23 -2.42 -7.88
CA GLN A 173 -0.67 -3.56 -7.08
C GLN A 173 0.48 -4.21 -6.33
N VAL A 174 0.16 -4.83 -5.20
CA VAL A 174 1.08 -5.69 -4.45
C VAL A 174 0.60 -7.13 -4.59
N VAL A 175 1.52 -8.03 -4.94
CA VAL A 175 1.31 -9.48 -4.80
C VAL A 175 2.05 -9.90 -3.53
N ALA A 176 1.32 -10.25 -2.49
CA ALA A 176 1.85 -10.74 -1.22
C ALA A 176 1.85 -12.27 -1.24
N VAL A 177 3.04 -12.88 -1.20
CA VAL A 177 3.21 -14.33 -1.17
C VAL A 177 3.41 -14.76 0.27
N GLU A 178 2.41 -15.44 0.83
CA GLU A 178 2.44 -15.94 2.20
C GLU A 178 2.23 -17.45 2.22
N TYR A 179 3.25 -18.18 2.63
CA TYR A 179 3.28 -19.66 2.56
C TYR A 179 2.52 -20.38 3.67
N LYS A 180 2.00 -19.65 4.64
CA LYS A 180 1.30 -20.22 5.79
C LYS A 180 -0.09 -19.60 5.95
N ASP A 181 -1.09 -20.43 6.21
CA ASP A 181 -2.48 -19.98 6.38
C ASP A 181 -2.64 -18.92 7.47
N GLY A 182 -1.89 -19.03 8.58
CA GLY A 182 -1.92 -18.04 9.65
C GLY A 182 -1.38 -16.66 9.24
N ASP A 183 -0.41 -16.62 8.32
CA ASP A 183 0.15 -15.39 7.79
C ASP A 183 -0.83 -14.75 6.78
N HIS A 184 -1.59 -15.56 6.02
CA HIS A 184 -2.71 -15.11 5.21
C HIS A 184 -3.75 -14.34 6.02
N GLN A 185 -4.23 -14.96 7.10
CA GLN A 185 -5.24 -14.34 7.97
C GLN A 185 -4.73 -13.01 8.54
N THR A 186 -3.49 -12.99 9.02
CA THR A 186 -2.87 -11.76 9.56
C THR A 186 -2.75 -10.68 8.48
N MET A 187 -2.39 -11.06 7.25
CA MET A 187 -2.34 -10.13 6.14
C MET A 187 -3.74 -9.55 5.85
N GLU A 188 -4.78 -10.37 5.77
CA GLU A 188 -6.16 -9.92 5.58
C GLU A 188 -6.60 -8.93 6.67
N GLU A 189 -6.31 -9.22 7.94
CA GLU A 189 -6.60 -8.33 9.06
C GLU A 189 -5.89 -6.97 8.90
N ASN A 190 -4.61 -6.99 8.49
CA ASN A 190 -3.86 -5.76 8.24
C ASN A 190 -4.40 -5.00 7.03
N LEU A 191 -4.79 -5.65 5.94
CA LEU A 191 -5.40 -4.99 4.79
C LEU A 191 -6.71 -4.30 5.17
N LEU A 192 -7.55 -4.95 5.97
CA LEU A 192 -8.78 -4.34 6.49
C LEU A 192 -8.48 -3.14 7.38
N ARG A 193 -7.54 -3.29 8.32
CA ARG A 193 -7.15 -2.25 9.27
C ARG A 193 -6.61 -0.98 8.60
N PHE A 194 -5.86 -1.13 7.51
CA PHE A 194 -5.32 -0.01 6.73
C PHE A 194 -6.20 0.40 5.54
N GLY A 195 -7.36 -0.24 5.35
CA GLY A 195 -8.26 0.04 4.24
C GLY A 195 -7.65 -0.18 2.85
N LEU A 196 -6.76 -1.17 2.73
CA LEU A 196 -6.03 -1.46 1.50
C LEU A 196 -6.81 -2.44 0.61
N ARG A 197 -6.86 -2.16 -0.69
CA ARG A 197 -7.56 -2.98 -1.69
C ARG A 197 -6.69 -3.34 -2.90
N ASN A 198 -5.46 -2.86 -2.95
CA ASN A 198 -4.51 -3.11 -4.03
C ASN A 198 -3.52 -4.24 -3.72
N VAL A 199 -3.88 -5.17 -2.85
CA VAL A 199 -3.05 -6.31 -2.48
C VAL A 199 -3.76 -7.61 -2.86
N LEU A 200 -3.05 -8.46 -3.58
CA LEU A 200 -3.44 -9.83 -3.88
C LEU A 200 -2.60 -10.77 -3.02
N ILE A 201 -3.23 -11.51 -2.11
CA ILE A 201 -2.56 -12.52 -1.29
C ILE A 201 -2.58 -13.85 -2.05
N VAL A 202 -1.45 -14.56 -2.03
CA VAL A 202 -1.28 -15.85 -2.72
C VAL A 202 -0.45 -16.81 -1.88
N ASP A 203 -0.69 -18.12 -2.05
CA ASP A 203 -0.09 -19.19 -1.23
C ASP A 203 1.34 -19.50 -1.63
N ASP A 204 1.71 -19.27 -2.88
CA ASP A 204 3.03 -19.61 -3.38
C ASP A 204 3.38 -18.89 -4.71
N MET A 205 4.68 -18.91 -5.03
CA MET A 205 5.24 -18.34 -6.26
C MET A 205 5.05 -19.22 -7.49
N GLU A 206 4.87 -20.53 -7.34
CA GLU A 206 4.80 -21.48 -8.47
C GLU A 206 3.50 -21.31 -9.24
N SER A 207 2.43 -20.94 -8.52
CA SER A 207 1.13 -20.60 -9.11
C SER A 207 1.08 -19.22 -9.74
N TYR A 208 2.24 -18.55 -9.90
CA TYR A 208 2.32 -17.24 -10.55
C TYR A 208 1.71 -17.30 -11.96
N SER A 209 0.51 -16.79 -12.09
CA SER A 209 -0.26 -16.86 -13.31
C SER A 209 -0.16 -15.57 -14.13
N HIS A 210 -0.43 -15.65 -15.45
CA HIS A 210 -0.53 -14.47 -16.34
C HIS A 210 -1.65 -13.48 -15.96
N ARG A 211 -2.44 -13.78 -14.92
CA ARG A 211 -3.47 -12.88 -14.38
C ARG A 211 -2.91 -11.92 -13.33
N TRP A 212 -1.73 -12.19 -12.81
CA TRP A 212 -1.10 -11.32 -11.83
C TRP A 212 -0.42 -10.15 -12.52
N PRO A 213 -0.39 -8.99 -11.88
CA PRO A 213 0.37 -7.85 -12.40
C PRO A 213 1.87 -8.21 -12.45
N VAL A 214 2.52 -7.90 -13.54
CA VAL A 214 3.96 -8.08 -13.67
C VAL A 214 4.65 -7.15 -12.67
N PRO A 215 5.44 -7.68 -11.71
CA PRO A 215 6.10 -6.84 -10.71
C PRO A 215 7.29 -6.10 -11.32
N ASP A 216 7.42 -4.82 -11.00
CA ASP A 216 8.58 -3.98 -11.33
C ASP A 216 9.69 -4.13 -10.29
N ALA A 217 9.30 -4.45 -9.06
CA ALA A 217 10.19 -4.68 -7.94
C ALA A 217 9.72 -5.87 -7.10
N ALA A 218 10.64 -6.47 -6.33
CA ALA A 218 10.30 -7.50 -5.37
C ALA A 218 11.08 -7.33 -4.06
N PHE A 219 10.40 -7.63 -2.95
CA PHE A 219 11.01 -7.82 -1.65
C PHE A 219 10.90 -9.29 -1.23
N LEU A 220 11.98 -9.87 -0.73
CA LEU A 220 12.00 -11.27 -0.31
C LEU A 220 12.70 -11.42 1.05
N VAL A 221 12.06 -12.15 1.96
CA VAL A 221 12.75 -12.68 3.12
C VAL A 221 13.45 -13.97 2.71
N ALA A 222 14.76 -14.06 2.93
CA ALA A 222 15.54 -15.21 2.49
C ALA A 222 15.05 -16.50 3.16
N SER A 223 14.85 -17.52 2.34
CA SER A 223 14.38 -18.85 2.72
C SER A 223 15.01 -19.91 1.80
N ASP A 224 14.72 -21.18 2.06
CA ASP A 224 15.16 -22.28 1.16
C ASP A 224 14.52 -22.19 -0.23
N LYS A 225 13.47 -21.40 -0.40
CA LYS A 225 12.79 -21.17 -1.69
C LYS A 225 13.37 -20.01 -2.50
N LEU A 226 14.30 -19.22 -1.92
CA LEU A 226 14.81 -17.98 -2.51
C LEU A 226 15.29 -18.13 -3.96
N ASP A 227 16.03 -19.20 -4.28
CA ASP A 227 16.53 -19.42 -5.64
C ASP A 227 15.38 -19.63 -6.65
N LEU A 228 14.37 -20.39 -6.28
CA LEU A 228 13.17 -20.61 -7.10
C LEU A 228 12.37 -19.32 -7.29
N GLU A 229 12.25 -18.53 -6.24
CA GLU A 229 11.56 -17.24 -6.25
C GLU A 229 12.26 -16.24 -7.18
N LEU A 230 13.59 -16.14 -7.09
CA LEU A 230 14.40 -15.30 -7.99
C LEU A 230 14.26 -15.72 -9.45
N LYS A 231 14.34 -17.02 -9.76
CA LYS A 231 14.13 -17.56 -11.11
C LYS A 231 12.75 -17.21 -11.66
N THR A 232 11.73 -17.34 -10.82
CA THR A 232 10.35 -17.03 -11.20
C THR A 232 10.20 -15.54 -11.50
N LEU A 233 10.71 -14.67 -10.63
CA LEU A 233 10.64 -13.22 -10.80
C LEU A 233 11.37 -12.74 -12.06
N VAL A 234 12.58 -13.21 -12.32
CA VAL A 234 13.36 -12.84 -13.52
C VAL A 234 12.69 -13.35 -14.80
N ARG A 235 12.07 -14.53 -14.75
CA ARG A 235 11.29 -15.06 -15.90
C ARG A 235 10.09 -14.16 -16.22
N VAL A 236 9.42 -13.62 -15.20
CA VAL A 236 8.24 -12.74 -15.36
C VAL A 236 8.66 -11.34 -15.78
N ASN A 237 9.69 -10.78 -15.14
CA ASN A 237 10.26 -9.48 -15.49
C ASN A 237 11.79 -9.54 -15.54
N PRO A 238 12.40 -9.63 -16.74
CA PRO A 238 13.86 -9.68 -16.90
C PRO A 238 14.61 -8.41 -16.47
N ARG A 239 13.91 -7.37 -16.01
CA ARG A 239 14.47 -6.11 -15.50
C ARG A 239 14.08 -5.82 -14.07
N ILE A 240 13.58 -6.82 -13.34
CA ILE A 240 13.09 -6.66 -11.99
C ILE A 240 14.17 -6.13 -11.05
N ARG A 241 13.78 -5.20 -10.17
CA ARG A 241 14.57 -4.80 -9.01
C ARG A 241 14.21 -5.70 -7.84
N VAL A 242 15.22 -6.12 -7.09
CA VAL A 242 15.02 -7.00 -5.93
C VAL A 242 15.68 -6.41 -4.68
N VAL A 243 15.01 -6.58 -3.54
CA VAL A 243 15.58 -6.35 -2.21
C VAL A 243 15.36 -7.60 -1.38
N ILE A 244 16.44 -8.17 -0.86
CA ILE A 244 16.41 -9.40 -0.07
C ILE A 244 16.86 -9.07 1.35
N TYR A 245 16.14 -9.60 2.33
CA TYR A 245 16.37 -9.44 3.75
C TYR A 245 16.71 -10.78 4.38
N THR A 246 17.72 -10.80 5.26
CA THR A 246 18.04 -11.97 6.08
C THR A 246 18.68 -11.59 7.40
N LEU A 247 18.38 -12.35 8.45
CA LEU A 247 19.08 -12.36 9.74
C LEU A 247 20.07 -13.52 9.84
N GLU A 248 20.03 -14.46 8.88
CA GLU A 248 20.78 -15.68 8.94
C GLU A 248 22.09 -15.60 8.13
N PHE A 249 23.20 -15.87 8.80
CA PHE A 249 24.53 -15.87 8.17
C PHE A 249 24.66 -16.90 7.04
N SER A 250 23.98 -18.03 7.16
CA SER A 250 23.95 -19.08 6.15
C SER A 250 23.41 -18.59 4.80
N TYR A 251 22.36 -17.75 4.81
CA TYR A 251 21.85 -17.12 3.59
C TYR A 251 22.74 -15.97 3.14
N MET A 252 23.20 -15.14 4.07
CA MET A 252 24.03 -13.97 3.77
C MET A 252 25.21 -14.34 2.85
N SER A 253 25.91 -15.43 3.13
CA SER A 253 27.06 -15.87 2.34
C SER A 253 26.69 -16.41 0.94
N ARG A 254 25.45 -16.87 0.74
CA ARG A 254 24.99 -17.52 -0.51
C ARG A 254 24.26 -16.59 -1.45
N ILE A 255 23.57 -15.56 -0.91
CA ILE A 255 22.73 -14.63 -1.69
C ILE A 255 23.48 -14.00 -2.86
N PRO A 256 24.74 -13.49 -2.73
CA PRO A 256 25.45 -12.91 -3.87
C PRO A 256 25.60 -13.88 -5.04
N GLY A 257 25.94 -15.14 -4.76
CA GLY A 257 26.03 -16.19 -5.79
C GLY A 257 24.68 -16.45 -6.45
N MET A 258 23.59 -16.60 -5.64
CA MET A 258 22.24 -16.81 -6.16
C MET A 258 21.78 -15.65 -7.07
N LEU A 259 22.09 -14.40 -6.71
CA LEU A 259 21.78 -13.25 -7.56
C LEU A 259 22.46 -13.34 -8.92
N TRP A 260 23.79 -13.63 -8.94
CA TRP A 260 24.56 -13.79 -10.18
C TRP A 260 24.05 -14.96 -11.04
N GLU A 261 23.76 -16.11 -10.45
CA GLU A 261 23.22 -17.28 -11.14
C GLU A 261 21.86 -17.03 -11.79
N ASN A 262 21.08 -16.11 -11.23
CA ASN A 262 19.78 -15.69 -11.75
C ASN A 262 19.84 -14.44 -12.66
N GLY A 263 21.03 -13.98 -13.05
CA GLY A 263 21.19 -12.82 -13.92
C GLY A 263 20.82 -11.49 -13.26
N ILE A 264 20.86 -11.45 -11.92
CA ILE A 264 20.63 -10.25 -11.13
C ILE A 264 21.97 -9.69 -10.68
N ARG A 265 22.30 -8.47 -11.10
CA ARG A 265 23.50 -7.79 -10.64
C ARG A 265 23.27 -7.24 -9.23
N PRO A 266 24.08 -7.64 -8.22
CA PRO A 266 24.06 -6.98 -6.92
C PRO A 266 24.49 -5.52 -7.04
N LEU A 267 23.68 -4.61 -6.51
CA LEU A 267 23.97 -3.17 -6.49
C LEU A 267 24.58 -2.75 -5.16
N GLU A 268 24.05 -3.29 -4.07
CA GLU A 268 24.49 -2.95 -2.72
C GLU A 268 24.24 -4.12 -1.77
N ILE A 269 25.14 -4.30 -0.82
CA ILE A 269 25.01 -5.22 0.31
C ILE A 269 25.31 -4.42 1.57
N MET A 270 24.36 -4.38 2.49
CA MET A 270 24.49 -3.63 3.73
C MET A 270 24.03 -4.44 4.94
N GLN A 271 24.62 -4.14 6.09
CA GLN A 271 24.10 -4.57 7.38
C GLN A 271 23.60 -3.34 8.13
N MET A 272 22.46 -3.46 8.79
CA MET A 272 21.89 -2.36 9.57
C MET A 272 21.77 -2.77 11.04
N GLU A 273 22.25 -1.90 11.91
CA GLU A 273 22.04 -1.99 13.34
C GLU A 273 21.19 -0.82 13.81
N VAL A 274 20.17 -1.11 14.62
CA VAL A 274 19.31 -0.11 15.21
C VAL A 274 19.32 -0.30 16.72
N SER A 275 19.77 0.72 17.45
CA SER A 275 19.71 0.78 18.89
C SER A 275 18.81 1.94 19.33
N LYS A 276 17.92 1.69 20.27
CA LYS A 276 16.99 2.68 20.82
C LYS A 276 17.15 2.78 22.33
N VAL A 277 16.83 3.92 22.89
CA VAL A 277 16.68 4.06 24.34
C VAL A 277 15.22 3.81 24.69
N GLY A 278 14.97 2.78 25.46
CA GLY A 278 13.66 2.40 25.96
C GLY A 278 13.13 3.35 27.04
N ARG A 279 11.91 3.08 27.54
CA ARG A 279 11.23 3.95 28.53
C ARG A 279 11.93 4.05 29.89
N HIS A 280 12.81 3.11 30.20
CA HIS A 280 13.55 3.03 31.48
C HIS A 280 15.04 3.29 31.30
N ASP A 281 15.41 4.06 30.26
CA ASP A 281 16.80 4.37 29.90
C ASP A 281 17.65 3.14 29.53
N GLU A 282 17.03 1.98 29.33
CA GLU A 282 17.71 0.80 28.78
C GLU A 282 17.95 0.95 27.27
N ILE A 283 19.05 0.36 26.80
CA ILE A 283 19.34 0.28 25.37
C ILE A 283 18.71 -0.98 24.80
N GLU A 284 17.75 -0.79 23.91
CA GLU A 284 17.14 -1.85 23.11
C GLU A 284 17.88 -1.99 21.79
N VAL A 285 18.52 -3.14 21.57
CA VAL A 285 19.21 -3.45 20.31
C VAL A 285 18.32 -4.34 19.45
N GLN A 286 18.03 -3.90 18.24
CA GLN A 286 17.32 -4.71 17.27
C GLN A 286 18.29 -5.70 16.59
N PRO A 287 17.81 -6.90 16.17
CA PRO A 287 18.63 -7.79 15.36
C PRO A 287 19.11 -7.07 14.08
N ALA A 288 20.39 -7.16 13.79
CA ALA A 288 21.01 -6.49 12.66
C ALA A 288 20.91 -7.34 11.37
N PRO A 289 19.92 -7.06 10.47
CA PRO A 289 19.77 -7.80 9.23
C PRO A 289 20.82 -7.42 8.20
N TRP A 290 21.03 -8.34 7.27
CA TRP A 290 21.65 -8.07 5.99
C TRP A 290 20.57 -7.76 4.94
N ILE A 291 20.79 -6.71 4.19
CA ILE A 291 19.93 -6.26 3.10
C ILE A 291 20.75 -6.25 1.82
N PHE A 292 20.23 -6.92 0.82
CA PHE A 292 20.83 -7.00 -0.52
C PHE A 292 19.91 -6.32 -1.51
N SER A 293 20.40 -5.41 -2.30
CA SER A 293 19.68 -4.87 -3.45
C SER A 293 20.34 -5.27 -4.74
N GLY A 294 19.54 -5.55 -5.75
CA GLY A 294 20.00 -5.96 -7.06
C GLY A 294 18.99 -5.66 -8.16
N GLN A 295 19.45 -5.73 -9.39
CA GLN A 295 18.59 -5.54 -10.55
C GLN A 295 18.98 -6.53 -11.66
N ALA A 296 17.98 -7.14 -12.29
CA ALA A 296 18.14 -7.98 -13.45
C ALA A 296 18.29 -7.17 -14.74
N GLY A 297 18.98 -7.73 -15.75
CA GLY A 297 19.08 -7.17 -17.09
C GLY A 297 19.90 -5.88 -17.21
N ILE A 298 20.78 -5.58 -16.26
CA ILE A 298 21.80 -4.53 -16.37
C ILE A 298 23.18 -5.18 -16.56
N GLU A 299 23.96 -4.68 -17.51
CA GLU A 299 25.32 -5.12 -17.81
C GLU A 299 26.36 -4.59 -16.79
#